data_6e684ec5f976358fb387232b7f15e118
#
_entry.id   6e684ec5f976358fb387232b7f15e118
#
_cell.length_a   1.000
_cell.length_b   1.000
_cell.length_c   1.000
_cell.angle_alpha   90.00
_cell.angle_beta   90.00
_cell.angle_gamma   90.00
#
_symmetry.space_group_name_H-M   'P 1'
#
loop_
_entity.id
_entity.type
_entity.pdbx_description
1 polymer ?
#
loop_
_entity_poly.entity_id
_entity_poly.type
_entity_poly.pdbx_seq_one_letter_code
_entity_poly.pdbx_strand_id
1 'polypeptide(L)'
;MPKIFFIAGETSGDICGAHAVKTLKDARPDLELYGIGGPEMEKAGLTLTHNITELSVIGVIEVIKHYPRIRRVYNSVLQNVKENRPDAVVFIDYPGFNLALAKKLHKLYPDLPLIYLVSPQIWAWGHSRINTIRECISLMMVMFPFEVDVYEKGGEWKVENDTLSITEHKFKKPSKMKVRHIGHWIINKIKEFQPDPDFQAKNSIPENRELIALLPGSRENEIKWIFPTMLKSAEQIKRKHPNAFFLISCARPNLKPMLQSALQNFDKDSYRLIDESMYDIVHLSKLVLVTSGTAAFEAALMEKPILVLYYLNYISFFLARIAMKIPFINLANIIAQRRIVQEFIQYQMTPERIVPWANKYLEDQSAYDKTVSDLKAVKASLGEGDLGTKAAKEILCLLNL
;
A
#
# COMPACT_ATOMS: atom_id res chain seq x y z
N MET A 1 27.37 -22.01 7.14
CA MET A 1 26.01 -21.49 7.42
C MET A 1 25.60 -20.68 6.22
N PRO A 2 24.43 -20.94 5.65
CA PRO A 2 23.95 -20.14 4.53
C PRO A 2 23.70 -18.69 4.96
N LYS A 3 24.03 -17.74 4.07
CA LYS A 3 23.99 -16.31 4.35
C LYS A 3 23.04 -15.61 3.38
N ILE A 4 22.12 -14.81 3.87
CA ILE A 4 21.21 -14.04 3.02
C ILE A 4 21.32 -12.56 3.37
N PHE A 5 21.60 -11.73 2.35
CA PHE A 5 21.73 -10.29 2.50
C PHE A 5 20.43 -9.59 2.10
N PHE A 6 19.82 -8.87 3.03
CA PHE A 6 18.59 -8.13 2.83
C PHE A 6 18.83 -6.64 2.60
N ILE A 7 18.01 -6.00 1.76
CA ILE A 7 18.09 -4.55 1.50
C ILE A 7 16.68 -3.96 1.44
N ALA A 8 16.28 -3.32 2.54
CA ALA A 8 15.10 -2.47 2.62
C ALA A 8 15.52 -0.99 2.61
N GLY A 9 14.79 -0.13 1.90
CA GLY A 9 15.09 1.30 1.82
C GLY A 9 14.07 2.21 2.49
N GLU A 10 12.92 1.67 2.90
CA GLU A 10 11.77 2.42 3.45
C GLU A 10 11.07 1.64 4.57
N THR A 11 10.29 2.35 5.39
CA THR A 11 9.57 1.75 6.53
C THR A 11 8.60 0.64 6.11
N SER A 12 7.92 0.78 4.96
CA SER A 12 7.06 -0.27 4.43
C SER A 12 7.84 -1.54 4.08
N GLY A 13 9.03 -1.36 3.52
CA GLY A 13 9.96 -2.46 3.21
C GLY A 13 10.48 -3.15 4.48
N ASP A 14 10.75 -2.38 5.54
CA ASP A 14 11.14 -2.91 6.84
C ASP A 14 10.08 -3.83 7.45
N ILE A 15 8.81 -3.38 7.44
CA ILE A 15 7.68 -4.19 7.92
C ILE A 15 7.53 -5.48 7.09
N CYS A 16 7.55 -5.38 5.76
CA CYS A 16 7.45 -6.57 4.90
C CYS A 16 8.62 -7.52 5.07
N GLY A 17 9.84 -6.95 5.18
CA GLY A 17 11.07 -7.72 5.42
C GLY A 17 11.06 -8.45 6.76
N ALA A 18 10.54 -7.81 7.81
CA ALA A 18 10.43 -8.40 9.14
C ALA A 18 9.61 -9.71 9.15
N HIS A 19 8.49 -9.74 8.41
CA HIS A 19 7.69 -10.98 8.27
C HIS A 19 8.52 -12.12 7.64
N ALA A 20 9.27 -11.84 6.58
CA ALA A 20 10.10 -12.85 5.92
C ALA A 20 11.29 -13.27 6.80
N VAL A 21 11.99 -12.32 7.43
CA VAL A 21 13.12 -12.59 8.33
C VAL A 21 12.71 -13.45 9.51
N LYS A 22 11.59 -13.11 10.18
CA LYS A 22 11.07 -13.89 11.31
C LYS A 22 10.79 -15.33 10.89
N THR A 23 10.04 -15.52 9.80
CA THR A 23 9.68 -16.88 9.35
C THR A 23 10.90 -17.69 8.90
N LEU A 24 11.89 -17.05 8.25
CA LEU A 24 13.15 -17.72 7.89
C LEU A 24 13.92 -18.16 9.14
N LYS A 25 14.01 -17.32 10.16
CA LYS A 25 14.66 -17.67 11.43
C LYS A 25 13.95 -18.77 12.19
N ASP A 26 12.61 -18.75 12.19
CA ASP A 26 11.81 -19.79 12.82
C ASP A 26 11.97 -21.16 12.12
N ALA A 27 12.01 -21.14 10.77
CA ALA A 27 12.17 -22.35 9.97
C ALA A 27 13.61 -22.90 9.95
N ARG A 28 14.60 -22.02 9.93
CA ARG A 28 16.03 -22.33 9.81
C ARG A 28 16.86 -21.39 10.71
N PRO A 29 16.97 -21.70 12.02
CA PRO A 29 17.74 -20.90 12.98
C PRO A 29 19.23 -20.74 12.63
N ASP A 30 19.76 -21.66 11.83
CA ASP A 30 21.16 -21.67 11.36
C ASP A 30 21.43 -20.66 10.24
N LEU A 31 20.40 -20.00 9.65
CA LEU A 31 20.62 -18.98 8.63
C LEU A 31 21.24 -17.71 9.23
N GLU A 32 22.27 -17.20 8.57
CA GLU A 32 22.80 -15.88 8.84
C GLU A 32 22.04 -14.84 7.99
N LEU A 33 21.12 -14.09 8.62
CA LEU A 33 20.34 -13.04 7.98
C LEU A 33 20.92 -11.68 8.39
N TYR A 34 21.35 -10.88 7.43
CA TYR A 34 22.01 -9.61 7.69
C TYR A 34 21.76 -8.62 6.55
N GLY A 35 21.99 -7.33 6.78
CA GLY A 35 21.84 -6.34 5.72
C GLY A 35 21.31 -4.98 6.14
N ILE A 36 20.61 -4.31 5.23
CA ILE A 36 20.01 -3.00 5.44
C ILE A 36 18.54 -3.19 5.80
N GLY A 37 18.16 -2.71 6.97
CA GLY A 37 16.80 -2.80 7.49
C GLY A 37 16.53 -1.71 8.51
N GLY A 38 15.35 -1.77 9.11
CA GLY A 38 14.95 -0.91 10.20
C GLY A 38 14.68 -1.72 11.48
N PRO A 39 14.04 -1.07 12.47
CA PRO A 39 13.80 -1.68 13.77
C PRO A 39 12.92 -2.93 13.72
N GLU A 40 12.02 -3.06 12.75
CA GLU A 40 11.15 -4.23 12.67
C GLU A 40 11.91 -5.46 12.15
N MET A 41 12.77 -5.32 11.14
CA MET A 41 13.63 -6.40 10.68
C MET A 41 14.69 -6.78 11.74
N GLU A 42 15.24 -5.80 12.47
CA GLU A 42 16.18 -6.06 13.57
C GLU A 42 15.53 -6.88 14.69
N LYS A 43 14.32 -6.49 15.14
CA LYS A 43 13.53 -7.28 16.12
C LYS A 43 13.21 -8.68 15.61
N ALA A 44 13.01 -8.84 14.31
CA ALA A 44 12.77 -10.14 13.67
C ALA A 44 14.02 -11.04 13.56
N GLY A 45 15.21 -10.54 13.91
CA GLY A 45 16.46 -11.28 13.92
C GLY A 45 17.41 -10.98 12.76
N LEU A 46 17.24 -9.87 12.04
CA LEU A 46 18.21 -9.39 11.06
C LEU A 46 19.38 -8.68 11.76
N THR A 47 20.61 -9.04 11.41
CA THR A 47 21.79 -8.29 11.83
C THR A 47 21.96 -7.07 10.93
N LEU A 48 21.77 -5.86 11.46
CA LEU A 48 21.88 -4.63 10.67
C LEU A 48 23.34 -4.30 10.33
N THR A 49 23.62 -4.08 9.05
CA THR A 49 24.86 -3.47 8.57
C THR A 49 24.70 -1.95 8.41
N HIS A 50 23.50 -1.51 8.00
CA HIS A 50 23.10 -0.11 7.89
C HIS A 50 21.63 0.01 8.26
N ASN A 51 21.26 1.19 8.80
CA ASN A 51 19.85 1.48 9.12
C ASN A 51 19.16 2.11 7.89
N ILE A 52 17.87 1.79 7.68
CA ILE A 52 17.04 2.36 6.58
C ILE A 52 17.04 3.88 6.57
N THR A 53 17.20 4.55 7.73
CA THR A 53 17.30 6.00 7.83
C THR A 53 18.45 6.59 7.01
N GLU A 54 19.42 5.76 6.65
CA GLU A 54 20.52 6.15 5.77
C GLU A 54 20.11 6.23 4.29
N LEU A 55 19.07 5.52 3.89
CA LEU A 55 18.52 5.48 2.53
C LEU A 55 17.21 6.23 2.38
N SER A 56 16.42 6.39 3.46
CA SER A 56 15.10 7.01 3.45
C SER A 56 15.20 8.49 3.09
N VAL A 57 15.07 8.79 1.80
CA VAL A 57 15.07 10.15 1.26
C VAL A 57 13.86 10.28 0.34
N ILE A 58 12.92 11.16 0.70
CA ILE A 58 11.69 11.41 -0.06
C ILE A 58 11.84 12.70 -0.88
N GLY A 59 11.76 12.57 -2.21
CA GLY A 59 11.79 13.70 -3.14
C GLY A 59 13.06 13.80 -3.96
N VAL A 60 12.93 14.32 -5.19
CA VAL A 60 14.06 14.40 -6.14
C VAL A 60 15.16 15.33 -5.65
N ILE A 61 14.79 16.43 -5.00
CA ILE A 61 15.75 17.43 -4.49
C ILE A 61 16.53 16.85 -3.30
N GLU A 62 15.86 16.15 -2.41
CA GLU A 62 16.46 15.47 -1.27
C GLU A 62 17.41 14.35 -1.71
N VAL A 63 17.05 13.59 -2.76
CA VAL A 63 17.94 12.57 -3.34
C VAL A 63 19.25 13.19 -3.84
N ILE A 64 19.20 14.36 -4.51
CA ILE A 64 20.40 15.07 -4.97
C ILE A 64 21.26 15.51 -3.79
N LYS A 65 20.67 16.07 -2.74
CA LYS A 65 21.38 16.51 -1.52
C LYS A 65 22.08 15.32 -0.82
N HIS A 66 21.42 14.17 -0.77
CA HIS A 66 21.94 13.00 -0.05
C HIS A 66 22.68 11.99 -0.96
N TYR A 67 22.88 12.33 -2.24
CA TYR A 67 23.58 11.47 -3.19
C TYR A 67 24.92 10.92 -2.71
N PRO A 68 25.83 11.71 -2.06
CA PRO A 68 27.08 11.17 -1.55
C PRO A 68 26.90 10.08 -0.49
N ARG A 69 25.86 10.22 0.36
CA ARG A 69 25.49 9.22 1.39
C ARG A 69 24.95 7.94 0.74
N ILE A 70 23.99 8.08 -0.19
CA ILE A 70 23.41 6.95 -0.94
C ILE A 70 24.51 6.20 -1.69
N ARG A 71 25.44 6.92 -2.33
CA ARG A 71 26.59 6.32 -3.03
C ARG A 71 27.54 5.58 -2.09
N ARG A 72 27.73 6.08 -0.87
CA ARG A 72 28.55 5.40 0.15
C ARG A 72 27.91 4.07 0.56
N VAL A 73 26.63 4.06 0.85
CA VAL A 73 25.87 2.84 1.18
C VAL A 73 25.89 1.87 -0.01
N TYR A 74 25.72 2.37 -1.24
CA TYR A 74 25.81 1.55 -2.46
C TYR A 74 27.16 0.82 -2.57
N ASN A 75 28.27 1.54 -2.37
CA ASN A 75 29.62 0.96 -2.43
C ASN A 75 29.88 0.00 -1.25
N SER A 76 29.38 0.30 -0.07
CA SER A 76 29.45 -0.58 1.11
C SER A 76 28.75 -1.92 0.86
N VAL A 77 27.57 -1.90 0.22
CA VAL A 77 26.89 -3.15 -0.16
C VAL A 77 27.71 -3.97 -1.15
N LEU A 78 28.26 -3.34 -2.18
CA LEU A 78 29.13 -4.06 -3.14
C LEU A 78 30.37 -4.68 -2.47
N GLN A 79 30.97 -3.95 -1.54
CA GLN A 79 32.11 -4.46 -0.78
C GLN A 79 31.70 -5.62 0.14
N ASN A 80 30.57 -5.49 0.82
CA ASN A 80 30.03 -6.54 1.70
C ASN A 80 29.74 -7.84 0.93
N VAL A 81 29.07 -7.76 -0.23
CA VAL A 81 28.77 -8.92 -1.07
C VAL A 81 30.08 -9.57 -1.56
N LYS A 82 31.13 -8.78 -1.88
CA LYS A 82 32.42 -9.29 -2.29
C LYS A 82 33.14 -10.06 -1.16
N GLU A 83 33.11 -9.53 0.06
CA GLU A 83 33.81 -10.09 1.23
C GLU A 83 33.07 -11.27 1.84
N ASN A 84 31.78 -11.16 2.06
CA ASN A 84 30.97 -12.16 2.77
C ASN A 84 30.36 -13.23 1.86
N ARG A 85 30.27 -12.99 0.55
CA ARG A 85 29.72 -13.92 -0.46
C ARG A 85 28.40 -14.56 -0.03
N PRO A 86 27.34 -13.79 0.12
CA PRO A 86 26.03 -14.33 0.50
C PRO A 86 25.51 -15.31 -0.55
N ASP A 87 24.73 -16.29 -0.11
CA ASP A 87 24.07 -17.26 -0.98
C ASP A 87 22.91 -16.64 -1.77
N ALA A 88 22.36 -15.53 -1.29
CA ALA A 88 21.37 -14.71 -2.01
C ALA A 88 21.36 -13.26 -1.53
N VAL A 89 20.86 -12.35 -2.40
CA VAL A 89 20.53 -10.97 -2.04
C VAL A 89 19.04 -10.76 -2.23
N VAL A 90 18.35 -10.28 -1.18
CA VAL A 90 16.92 -9.98 -1.17
C VAL A 90 16.71 -8.47 -1.17
N PHE A 91 16.20 -7.94 -2.26
CA PHE A 91 15.77 -6.55 -2.39
C PHE A 91 14.32 -6.40 -1.96
N ILE A 92 14.00 -5.34 -1.21
CA ILE A 92 12.65 -5.07 -0.77
C ILE A 92 12.24 -3.68 -1.25
N ASP A 93 11.22 -3.61 -2.14
CA ASP A 93 10.75 -2.36 -2.74
C ASP A 93 11.90 -1.42 -3.21
N TYR A 94 11.84 -0.12 -3.00
CA TYR A 94 12.87 0.91 -3.23
C TYR A 94 13.59 0.81 -4.59
N PRO A 95 12.87 0.86 -5.71
CA PRO A 95 13.36 0.45 -7.03
C PRO A 95 14.52 1.28 -7.57
N GLY A 96 14.63 2.55 -7.20
CA GLY A 96 15.68 3.43 -7.69
C GLY A 96 17.09 2.94 -7.33
N PHE A 97 17.26 2.54 -6.08
CA PHE A 97 18.51 2.02 -5.55
C PHE A 97 18.68 0.53 -5.87
N ASN A 98 17.65 -0.26 -5.56
CA ASN A 98 17.71 -1.71 -5.64
C ASN A 98 17.93 -2.23 -7.07
N LEU A 99 17.29 -1.65 -8.09
CA LEU A 99 17.50 -2.09 -9.48
C LEU A 99 18.86 -1.69 -10.04
N ALA A 100 19.40 -0.52 -9.63
CA ALA A 100 20.75 -0.14 -10.00
C ALA A 100 21.79 -1.12 -9.40
N LEU A 101 21.56 -1.49 -8.15
CA LEU A 101 22.43 -2.45 -7.45
C LEU A 101 22.28 -3.86 -8.03
N ALA A 102 21.06 -4.33 -8.29
CA ALA A 102 20.78 -5.63 -8.91
C ALA A 102 21.51 -5.77 -10.26
N LYS A 103 21.42 -4.74 -11.12
CA LYS A 103 22.15 -4.73 -12.41
C LYS A 103 23.67 -4.83 -12.24
N LYS A 104 24.22 -4.16 -11.24
CA LYS A 104 25.66 -4.21 -10.96
C LYS A 104 26.08 -5.57 -10.42
N LEU A 105 25.31 -6.12 -9.46
CA LEU A 105 25.59 -7.43 -8.86
C LEU A 105 25.45 -8.56 -9.89
N HIS A 106 24.41 -8.55 -10.71
CA HIS A 106 24.21 -9.53 -11.77
C HIS A 106 25.39 -9.54 -12.76
N LYS A 107 25.94 -8.35 -13.09
CA LYS A 107 27.12 -8.26 -13.95
C LYS A 107 28.39 -8.81 -13.30
N LEU A 108 28.56 -8.60 -11.99
CA LEU A 108 29.76 -9.03 -11.24
C LEU A 108 29.71 -10.50 -10.81
N TYR A 109 28.48 -10.96 -10.49
CA TYR A 109 28.20 -12.29 -9.93
C TYR A 109 26.96 -12.88 -10.61
N PRO A 110 27.09 -13.40 -11.86
CA PRO A 110 25.94 -13.88 -12.65
C PRO A 110 25.16 -15.03 -12.00
N ASP A 111 25.85 -15.84 -11.18
CA ASP A 111 25.29 -17.00 -10.50
C ASP A 111 24.68 -16.69 -9.13
N LEU A 112 24.86 -15.46 -8.62
CA LEU A 112 24.29 -15.04 -7.35
C LEU A 112 22.77 -14.85 -7.49
N PRO A 113 21.93 -15.62 -6.78
CA PRO A 113 20.49 -15.43 -6.78
C PRO A 113 20.11 -14.03 -6.28
N LEU A 114 19.45 -13.25 -7.12
CA LEU A 114 18.91 -11.96 -6.80
C LEU A 114 17.40 -12.09 -6.68
N ILE A 115 16.87 -11.83 -5.51
CA ILE A 115 15.46 -12.00 -5.14
C ILE A 115 14.85 -10.62 -4.93
N TYR A 116 13.64 -10.40 -5.42
CA TYR A 116 12.91 -9.17 -5.17
C TYR A 116 11.65 -9.49 -4.37
N LEU A 117 11.62 -9.08 -3.12
CA LEU A 117 10.47 -9.15 -2.22
C LEU A 117 9.75 -7.80 -2.30
N VAL A 118 8.45 -7.83 -2.58
CA VAL A 118 7.64 -6.65 -2.85
C VAL A 118 8.04 -5.94 -4.15
N SER A 119 7.34 -6.30 -5.19
CA SER A 119 7.53 -5.79 -6.55
C SER A 119 7.47 -4.25 -6.63
N PRO A 120 8.37 -3.61 -7.37
CA PRO A 120 8.17 -2.22 -7.75
C PRO A 120 6.87 -2.05 -8.55
N GLN A 121 6.14 -0.98 -8.30
CA GLN A 121 4.87 -0.69 -8.99
C GLN A 121 5.10 -0.25 -10.46
N ILE A 122 5.82 -1.07 -11.24
CA ILE A 122 6.10 -0.79 -12.67
C ILE A 122 4.84 -0.75 -13.52
N TRP A 123 3.78 -1.38 -13.05
CA TRP A 123 2.47 -1.37 -13.68
C TRP A 123 1.76 -0.01 -13.59
N ALA A 124 2.09 0.81 -12.60
CA ALA A 124 1.57 2.16 -12.48
C ALA A 124 2.43 3.17 -13.26
N TRP A 125 3.76 3.04 -13.17
CA TRP A 125 4.72 3.93 -13.84
C TRP A 125 6.09 3.25 -13.98
N GLY A 126 6.84 3.63 -15.00
CA GLY A 126 8.21 3.11 -15.19
C GLY A 126 8.28 1.68 -15.74
N HIS A 127 7.32 1.28 -16.56
CA HIS A 127 7.23 -0.05 -17.20
C HIS A 127 8.54 -0.48 -17.90
N SER A 128 9.33 0.45 -18.43
CA SER A 128 10.62 0.16 -19.07
C SER A 128 11.61 -0.60 -18.18
N ARG A 129 11.44 -0.54 -16.84
CA ARG A 129 12.25 -1.29 -15.87
C ARG A 129 12.08 -2.80 -15.95
N ILE A 130 10.99 -3.29 -16.58
CA ILE A 130 10.69 -4.71 -16.69
C ILE A 130 11.81 -5.51 -17.33
N ASN A 131 12.48 -4.96 -18.35
CA ASN A 131 13.58 -5.64 -19.03
C ASN A 131 14.77 -5.88 -18.09
N THR A 132 15.14 -4.86 -17.29
CA THR A 132 16.22 -4.98 -16.29
C THR A 132 15.85 -5.99 -15.19
N ILE A 133 14.59 -5.96 -14.73
CA ILE A 133 14.10 -6.90 -13.72
C ILE A 133 14.20 -8.33 -14.24
N ARG A 134 13.67 -8.60 -15.43
CA ARG A 134 13.68 -9.93 -16.05
C ARG A 134 15.07 -10.46 -16.37
N GLU A 135 16.04 -9.58 -16.60
CA GLU A 135 17.43 -9.94 -16.86
C GLU A 135 18.18 -10.28 -15.56
N CYS A 136 17.93 -9.49 -14.49
CA CYS A 136 18.79 -9.55 -13.29
C CYS A 136 18.17 -10.36 -12.15
N ILE A 137 16.85 -10.48 -12.05
CA ILE A 137 16.19 -11.07 -10.90
C ILE A 137 15.87 -12.55 -11.15
N SER A 138 16.21 -13.40 -10.17
CA SER A 138 15.94 -14.85 -10.22
C SER A 138 14.53 -15.19 -9.71
N LEU A 139 14.07 -14.47 -8.69
CA LEU A 139 12.76 -14.65 -8.07
C LEU A 139 12.14 -13.29 -7.79
N MET A 140 10.97 -13.04 -8.38
CA MET A 140 10.13 -11.87 -8.13
C MET A 140 8.93 -12.30 -7.29
N MET A 141 8.80 -11.73 -6.09
CA MET A 141 7.67 -11.97 -5.20
C MET A 141 6.76 -10.75 -5.20
N VAL A 142 5.50 -10.95 -5.58
CA VAL A 142 4.51 -9.88 -5.79
C VAL A 142 3.39 -9.96 -4.76
N MET A 143 2.87 -8.79 -4.37
CA MET A 143 1.78 -8.70 -3.41
C MET A 143 0.39 -8.73 -4.05
N PHE A 144 0.27 -8.33 -5.32
CA PHE A 144 -1.00 -8.29 -6.03
C PHE A 144 -1.07 -9.37 -7.10
N PRO A 145 -2.20 -10.10 -7.24
CA PRO A 145 -2.32 -11.21 -8.20
C PRO A 145 -2.03 -10.80 -9.64
N PHE A 146 -2.51 -9.61 -10.06
CA PHE A 146 -2.31 -9.12 -11.42
C PHE A 146 -0.84 -8.83 -11.77
N GLU A 147 0.01 -8.62 -10.77
CA GLU A 147 1.44 -8.37 -11.00
C GLU A 147 2.15 -9.59 -11.60
N VAL A 148 1.64 -10.80 -11.33
CA VAL A 148 2.14 -12.03 -11.99
C VAL A 148 2.04 -11.86 -13.51
N ASP A 149 0.87 -11.49 -14.00
CA ASP A 149 0.64 -11.24 -15.42
C ASP A 149 1.52 -10.10 -15.98
N VAL A 150 1.74 -9.04 -15.21
CA VAL A 150 2.64 -7.95 -15.61
C VAL A 150 4.03 -8.48 -15.92
N TYR A 151 4.59 -9.33 -15.06
CA TYR A 151 5.94 -9.84 -15.23
C TYR A 151 6.04 -11.00 -16.22
N GLU A 152 5.03 -11.87 -16.29
CA GLU A 152 5.04 -13.02 -17.19
C GLU A 152 4.66 -12.64 -18.62
N LYS A 153 3.58 -11.87 -18.80
CA LYS A 153 3.11 -11.39 -20.10
C LYS A 153 3.89 -10.17 -20.61
N GLY A 154 4.46 -9.39 -19.69
CA GLY A 154 5.25 -8.19 -19.98
C GLY A 154 4.45 -7.05 -20.59
N GLY A 155 3.14 -7.12 -20.49
CA GLY A 155 2.23 -6.17 -21.10
C GLY A 155 2.04 -4.89 -20.28
N GLU A 156 1.46 -3.91 -20.95
CA GLU A 156 0.97 -2.69 -20.33
C GLU A 156 -0.54 -2.81 -20.08
N TRP A 157 -1.06 -1.93 -19.24
CA TRP A 157 -2.50 -1.83 -19.06
C TRP A 157 -3.22 -1.40 -20.33
N LYS A 158 -4.26 -2.14 -20.70
CA LYS A 158 -5.28 -1.77 -21.66
C LYS A 158 -6.54 -1.39 -20.92
N VAL A 159 -7.08 -0.23 -21.22
CA VAL A 159 -8.29 0.32 -20.58
C VAL A 159 -9.43 0.25 -21.59
N GLU A 160 -10.50 -0.47 -21.29
CA GLU A 160 -11.71 -0.54 -22.10
C GLU A 160 -12.93 -0.52 -21.17
N ASN A 161 -13.83 0.47 -21.36
CA ASN A 161 -15.09 0.58 -20.61
C ASN A 161 -14.92 0.42 -19.07
N ASP A 162 -14.01 1.20 -18.46
CA ASP A 162 -13.67 1.11 -17.03
C ASP A 162 -13.17 -0.27 -16.56
N THR A 163 -12.72 -1.11 -17.50
CA THR A 163 -12.09 -2.40 -17.21
C THR A 163 -10.62 -2.35 -17.60
N LEU A 164 -9.78 -2.96 -16.78
CA LEU A 164 -8.34 -3.11 -17.01
C LEU A 164 -8.02 -4.52 -17.47
N SER A 165 -7.12 -4.63 -18.43
CA SER A 165 -6.49 -5.90 -18.80
C SER A 165 -5.01 -5.68 -19.06
N ILE A 166 -4.22 -6.74 -19.00
CA ILE A 166 -2.78 -6.68 -19.30
C ILE A 166 -2.58 -7.24 -20.70
N THR A 167 -2.00 -6.41 -21.58
CA THR A 167 -1.67 -6.85 -22.94
C THR A 167 -0.51 -7.84 -22.92
N GLU A 168 -0.42 -8.68 -23.95
CA GLU A 168 0.77 -9.52 -24.13
C GLU A 168 1.87 -8.74 -24.87
N HIS A 169 3.09 -8.83 -24.37
CA HIS A 169 4.28 -8.30 -25.01
C HIS A 169 5.26 -9.43 -25.33
N LYS A 170 5.67 -9.53 -26.58
CA LYS A 170 6.71 -10.50 -26.97
C LYS A 170 8.07 -10.01 -26.53
N PHE A 171 8.60 -10.61 -25.47
CA PHE A 171 9.97 -10.32 -25.04
C PHE A 171 10.99 -10.83 -26.06
N LYS A 172 12.02 -10.01 -26.30
CA LYS A 172 13.14 -10.37 -27.21
C LYS A 172 13.98 -11.53 -26.69
N LYS A 173 14.02 -11.72 -25.36
CA LYS A 173 14.81 -12.77 -24.69
C LYS A 173 13.94 -13.51 -23.66
N PRO A 174 14.06 -14.83 -23.57
CA PRO A 174 13.46 -15.59 -22.47
C PRO A 174 14.09 -15.14 -21.13
N SER A 175 13.31 -15.23 -20.07
CA SER A 175 13.81 -14.99 -18.71
C SER A 175 13.73 -16.27 -17.89
N LYS A 176 14.69 -16.48 -17.02
CA LYS A 176 14.69 -17.54 -16.00
C LYS A 176 13.99 -17.09 -14.71
N MET A 177 13.57 -15.84 -14.63
CA MET A 177 12.91 -15.29 -13.45
C MET A 177 11.63 -16.05 -13.14
N LYS A 178 11.51 -16.51 -11.90
CA LYS A 178 10.27 -17.05 -11.37
C LYS A 178 9.45 -15.90 -10.78
N VAL A 179 8.14 -15.91 -10.99
CA VAL A 179 7.22 -14.93 -10.38
C VAL A 179 6.29 -15.67 -9.43
N ARG A 180 6.10 -15.14 -8.21
CA ARG A 180 5.26 -15.74 -7.17
C ARG A 180 4.40 -14.71 -6.48
N HIS A 181 3.11 -14.94 -6.42
CA HIS A 181 2.18 -14.17 -5.60
C HIS A 181 2.25 -14.67 -4.15
N ILE A 182 2.70 -13.79 -3.26
CA ILE A 182 2.91 -14.12 -1.84
C ILE A 182 1.83 -13.55 -0.93
N GLY A 183 0.87 -12.77 -1.46
CA GLY A 183 -0.17 -12.09 -0.68
C GLY A 183 0.31 -10.75 -0.11
N HIS A 184 -0.55 -10.14 0.69
CA HIS A 184 -0.32 -8.79 1.23
C HIS A 184 -0.38 -8.79 2.76
N TRP A 185 0.63 -8.21 3.41
CA TRP A 185 0.77 -8.17 4.88
C TRP A 185 -0.43 -7.51 5.60
N ILE A 186 -1.13 -6.60 4.92
CA ILE A 186 -2.31 -5.91 5.47
C ILE A 186 -3.44 -6.87 5.86
N ILE A 187 -3.51 -8.03 5.21
CA ILE A 187 -4.51 -9.06 5.51
C ILE A 187 -4.33 -9.59 6.94
N ASN A 188 -3.07 -9.78 7.38
CA ASN A 188 -2.79 -10.18 8.78
C ASN A 188 -3.30 -9.12 9.76
N LYS A 189 -2.98 -7.87 9.50
CA LYS A 189 -3.40 -6.75 10.36
C LYS A 189 -4.92 -6.67 10.51
N ILE A 190 -5.66 -6.95 9.42
CA ILE A 190 -7.13 -6.97 9.44
C ILE A 190 -7.66 -8.21 10.19
N LYS A 191 -7.02 -9.37 10.02
CA LYS A 191 -7.39 -10.60 10.73
C LYS A 191 -7.12 -10.52 12.24
N GLU A 192 -6.05 -9.85 12.62
CA GLU A 192 -5.66 -9.66 14.02
C GLU A 192 -6.49 -8.57 14.72
N PHE A 193 -7.17 -7.73 13.97
CA PHE A 193 -8.02 -6.68 14.52
C PHE A 193 -9.18 -7.29 15.32
N GLN A 194 -9.28 -6.88 16.56
CA GLN A 194 -10.40 -7.19 17.45
C GLN A 194 -11.12 -5.87 17.76
N PRO A 195 -12.41 -5.74 17.42
CA PRO A 195 -13.18 -4.55 17.73
C PRO A 195 -13.23 -4.32 19.26
N ASP A 196 -13.03 -3.08 19.69
CA ASP A 196 -13.23 -2.72 21.10
C ASP A 196 -14.75 -2.69 21.40
N PRO A 197 -15.26 -3.61 22.26
CA PRO A 197 -16.68 -3.67 22.55
C PRO A 197 -17.22 -2.41 23.24
N ASP A 198 -16.36 -1.67 23.92
CA ASP A 198 -16.73 -0.43 24.62
C ASP A 198 -16.50 0.82 23.80
N PHE A 199 -16.08 0.71 22.53
CA PHE A 199 -15.67 1.85 21.71
C PHE A 199 -16.76 2.92 21.58
N GLN A 200 -18.02 2.50 21.39
CA GLN A 200 -19.15 3.45 21.29
C GLN A 200 -19.34 4.23 22.60
N ALA A 201 -19.31 3.53 23.73
CA ALA A 201 -19.47 4.15 25.04
C ALA A 201 -18.32 5.10 25.38
N LYS A 202 -17.06 4.65 25.18
CA LYS A 202 -15.85 5.44 25.42
C LYS A 202 -15.82 6.75 24.63
N ASN A 203 -16.34 6.71 23.40
CA ASN A 203 -16.37 7.87 22.51
C ASN A 203 -17.71 8.61 22.50
N SER A 204 -18.64 8.28 23.40
CA SER A 204 -19.97 8.88 23.49
C SER A 204 -20.69 8.90 22.12
N ILE A 205 -20.58 7.80 21.38
CA ILE A 205 -21.25 7.62 20.08
C ILE A 205 -22.69 7.18 20.38
N PRO A 206 -23.72 7.91 19.86
CA PRO A 206 -25.11 7.56 20.15
C PRO A 206 -25.48 6.20 19.56
N GLU A 207 -26.24 5.42 20.33
CA GLU A 207 -26.86 4.19 19.83
C GLU A 207 -27.96 4.51 18.78
N ASN A 208 -28.27 3.52 17.93
CA ASN A 208 -29.32 3.60 16.92
C ASN A 208 -29.15 4.72 15.87
N ARG A 209 -27.91 5.15 15.60
CA ARG A 209 -27.55 6.08 14.53
C ARG A 209 -26.99 5.34 13.32
N GLU A 210 -27.17 5.90 12.13
CA GLU A 210 -26.53 5.44 10.92
C GLU A 210 -25.11 6.04 10.84
N LEU A 211 -24.09 5.22 11.17
CA LEU A 211 -22.72 5.69 11.33
C LEU A 211 -22.00 5.75 9.98
N ILE A 212 -21.37 6.89 9.72
CA ILE A 212 -20.62 7.17 8.50
C ILE A 212 -19.21 7.64 8.92
N ALA A 213 -18.19 6.96 8.44
CA ALA A 213 -16.80 7.36 8.70
C ALA A 213 -16.35 8.48 7.76
N LEU A 214 -15.64 9.46 8.32
CA LEU A 214 -14.87 10.45 7.56
C LEU A 214 -13.40 10.28 7.91
N LEU A 215 -12.59 9.84 6.94
CA LEU A 215 -11.16 9.65 7.09
C LEU A 215 -10.41 10.68 6.23
N PRO A 216 -10.17 11.89 6.77
CA PRO A 216 -9.72 13.04 5.98
C PRO A 216 -8.25 12.99 5.57
N GLY A 217 -7.49 12.01 6.08
CA GLY A 217 -6.09 11.81 5.75
C GLY A 217 -5.14 12.04 6.93
N SER A 218 -3.85 11.85 6.67
CA SER A 218 -2.78 11.88 7.66
C SER A 218 -1.78 13.03 7.46
N ARG A 219 -2.02 13.92 6.49
CA ARG A 219 -1.17 15.06 6.15
C ARG A 219 -1.96 16.36 6.15
N GLU A 220 -1.32 17.46 6.53
CA GLU A 220 -1.94 18.80 6.59
C GLU A 220 -2.60 19.21 5.25
N ASN A 221 -1.92 18.96 4.14
CA ASN A 221 -2.46 19.26 2.82
C ASN A 221 -3.73 18.45 2.48
N GLU A 222 -3.82 17.20 2.93
CA GLU A 222 -5.02 16.37 2.77
C GLU A 222 -6.19 17.00 3.55
N ILE A 223 -5.98 17.33 4.82
CA ILE A 223 -6.99 18.01 5.66
C ILE A 223 -7.41 19.32 4.99
N LYS A 224 -6.45 20.15 4.59
CA LYS A 224 -6.73 21.46 4.01
C LYS A 224 -7.61 21.41 2.76
N TRP A 225 -7.38 20.45 1.88
CA TRP A 225 -8.00 20.43 0.56
C TRP A 225 -9.18 19.46 0.43
N ILE A 226 -9.20 18.38 1.21
CA ILE A 226 -10.21 17.32 1.07
C ILE A 226 -11.28 17.44 2.15
N PHE A 227 -10.92 17.68 3.39
CA PHE A 227 -11.86 17.68 4.52
C PHE A 227 -13.00 18.70 4.38
N PRO A 228 -12.82 19.94 3.88
CA PRO A 228 -13.93 20.86 3.65
C PRO A 228 -15.00 20.29 2.71
N THR A 229 -14.59 19.55 1.67
CA THR A 229 -15.55 18.88 0.76
C THR A 229 -16.24 17.71 1.44
N MET A 230 -15.52 16.92 2.28
CA MET A 230 -16.15 15.88 3.09
C MET A 230 -17.24 16.46 4.01
N LEU A 231 -16.97 17.57 4.70
CA LEU A 231 -17.93 18.22 5.60
C LEU A 231 -19.18 18.75 4.84
N LYS A 232 -18.98 19.44 3.72
CA LYS A 232 -20.10 19.87 2.87
C LYS A 232 -20.96 18.70 2.38
N SER A 233 -20.31 17.58 2.04
CA SER A 233 -21.00 16.35 1.65
C SER A 233 -21.75 15.75 2.85
N ALA A 234 -21.13 15.71 4.02
CA ALA A 234 -21.76 15.24 5.26
C ALA A 234 -22.99 16.06 5.64
N GLU A 235 -22.94 17.40 5.52
CA GLU A 235 -24.11 18.26 5.74
C GLU A 235 -25.26 17.92 4.79
N GLN A 236 -24.99 17.71 3.50
CA GLN A 236 -26.02 17.36 2.53
C GLN A 236 -26.58 15.95 2.78
N ILE A 237 -25.73 14.98 3.14
CA ILE A 237 -26.14 13.64 3.55
C ILE A 237 -27.06 13.76 4.79
N LYS A 238 -26.65 14.52 5.80
CA LYS A 238 -27.43 14.72 7.04
C LYS A 238 -28.81 15.31 6.79
N ARG A 239 -28.95 16.25 5.83
CA ARG A 239 -30.27 16.82 5.46
C ARG A 239 -31.23 15.76 4.93
N LYS A 240 -30.74 14.78 4.17
CA LYS A 240 -31.55 13.68 3.61
C LYS A 240 -31.71 12.52 4.60
N HIS A 241 -30.68 12.25 5.39
CA HIS A 241 -30.63 11.20 6.41
C HIS A 241 -30.44 11.80 7.81
N PRO A 242 -31.50 12.30 8.45
CA PRO A 242 -31.42 12.95 9.76
C PRO A 242 -30.86 12.06 10.87
N ASN A 243 -30.91 10.73 10.67
CA ASN A 243 -30.32 9.75 11.58
C ASN A 243 -28.82 9.51 11.37
N ALA A 244 -28.20 10.06 10.31
CA ALA A 244 -26.77 9.91 10.06
C ALA A 244 -25.94 10.58 11.15
N PHE A 245 -24.84 9.93 11.54
CA PHE A 245 -23.89 10.41 12.51
C PHE A 245 -22.47 10.13 12.01
N PHE A 246 -21.57 11.12 12.14
CA PHE A 246 -20.25 11.06 11.51
C PHE A 246 -19.15 10.74 12.51
N LEU A 247 -18.37 9.71 12.23
CA LEU A 247 -17.17 9.37 12.96
C LEU A 247 -15.95 9.89 12.21
N ILE A 248 -15.27 10.89 12.77
CA ILE A 248 -14.17 11.60 12.12
C ILE A 248 -12.86 11.13 12.73
N SER A 249 -11.99 10.55 11.92
CA SER A 249 -10.68 10.08 12.38
C SER A 249 -9.66 11.21 12.43
N CYS A 250 -8.97 11.35 13.54
CA CYS A 250 -7.75 12.14 13.69
C CYS A 250 -6.54 11.21 13.65
N ALA A 251 -5.92 11.07 12.49
CA ALA A 251 -4.82 10.13 12.28
C ALA A 251 -3.53 10.47 13.04
N ARG A 252 -3.36 11.73 13.47
CA ARG A 252 -2.19 12.21 14.21
C ARG A 252 -2.57 13.37 15.14
N PRO A 253 -2.04 13.42 16.38
CA PRO A 253 -2.38 14.46 17.36
C PRO A 253 -2.13 15.89 16.85
N ASN A 254 -1.07 16.11 16.07
CA ASN A 254 -0.74 17.44 15.52
C ASN A 254 -1.76 17.96 14.49
N LEU A 255 -2.62 17.09 13.93
CA LEU A 255 -3.68 17.49 12.98
C LEU A 255 -4.99 17.88 13.69
N LYS A 256 -5.14 17.55 14.97
CA LYS A 256 -6.37 17.80 15.73
C LYS A 256 -6.81 19.27 15.75
N PRO A 257 -5.93 20.25 15.96
CA PRO A 257 -6.34 21.67 15.93
C PRO A 257 -6.90 22.10 14.58
N MET A 258 -6.35 21.57 13.48
CA MET A 258 -6.81 21.88 12.13
C MET A 258 -8.18 21.27 11.85
N LEU A 259 -8.41 20.02 12.28
CA LEU A 259 -9.70 19.36 12.19
C LEU A 259 -10.76 20.09 13.02
N GLN A 260 -10.44 20.46 14.27
CA GLN A 260 -11.34 21.21 15.14
C GLN A 260 -11.71 22.59 14.56
N SER A 261 -10.73 23.29 13.96
CA SER A 261 -10.99 24.56 13.28
C SER A 261 -11.98 24.39 12.10
N ALA A 262 -11.82 23.34 11.30
CA ALA A 262 -12.72 23.05 10.18
C ALA A 262 -14.14 22.68 10.66
N LEU A 263 -14.29 22.13 11.86
CA LEU A 263 -15.54 21.68 12.46
C LEU A 263 -16.29 22.79 13.22
N GLN A 264 -15.77 24.01 13.32
CA GLN A 264 -16.35 25.09 14.15
C GLN A 264 -17.83 25.38 13.79
N ASN A 265 -18.19 25.28 12.50
CA ASN A 265 -19.53 25.54 12.00
C ASN A 265 -20.33 24.25 11.71
N PHE A 266 -19.77 23.08 12.01
CA PHE A 266 -20.44 21.81 11.80
C PHE A 266 -21.26 21.45 13.05
N ASP A 267 -22.46 20.89 12.87
CA ASP A 267 -23.37 20.53 13.96
C ASP A 267 -22.70 19.54 14.95
N LYS A 268 -22.46 20.01 16.18
CA LYS A 268 -21.74 19.28 17.23
C LYS A 268 -22.45 18.00 17.68
N ASP A 269 -23.77 17.92 17.49
CA ASP A 269 -24.56 16.74 17.87
C ASP A 269 -24.61 15.69 16.74
N SER A 270 -23.96 15.95 15.60
CA SER A 270 -23.95 15.06 14.45
C SER A 270 -22.63 14.31 14.24
N TYR A 271 -21.59 14.55 15.05
CA TYR A 271 -20.31 13.90 14.88
C TYR A 271 -19.55 13.60 16.17
N ARG A 272 -18.53 12.76 16.05
CA ARG A 272 -17.41 12.64 17.02
C ARG A 272 -16.08 12.69 16.30
N LEU A 273 -15.17 13.52 16.81
CA LEU A 273 -13.76 13.54 16.41
C LEU A 273 -13.00 12.57 17.32
N ILE A 274 -12.46 11.52 16.73
CA ILE A 274 -11.87 10.39 17.44
C ILE A 274 -10.39 10.31 17.11
N ASP A 275 -9.57 10.27 18.14
CA ASP A 275 -8.14 10.10 18.03
C ASP A 275 -7.82 8.60 17.87
N GLU A 276 -6.93 8.28 16.93
CA GLU A 276 -6.44 6.91 16.69
C GLU A 276 -7.49 5.88 16.24
N SER A 277 -7.62 4.76 16.43
CA SER A 277 -8.68 3.73 16.17
C SER A 277 -9.42 3.79 14.83
N MET A 278 -8.69 3.98 13.72
CA MET A 278 -9.33 3.96 12.38
C MET A 278 -10.14 2.68 12.14
N TYR A 279 -9.66 1.54 12.61
CA TYR A 279 -10.31 0.25 12.39
C TYR A 279 -11.66 0.14 13.10
N ASP A 280 -11.78 0.62 14.35
CA ASP A 280 -13.06 0.64 15.08
C ASP A 280 -14.06 1.60 14.42
N ILE A 281 -13.59 2.77 13.98
CA ILE A 281 -14.39 3.74 13.21
C ILE A 281 -14.97 3.07 11.96
N VAL A 282 -14.11 2.41 11.17
CA VAL A 282 -14.51 1.73 9.93
C VAL A 282 -15.43 0.54 10.24
N HIS A 283 -15.11 -0.24 11.27
CA HIS A 283 -15.91 -1.41 11.68
C HIS A 283 -17.37 -1.03 11.99
N LEU A 284 -17.57 0.04 12.74
CA LEU A 284 -18.91 0.52 13.13
C LEU A 284 -19.66 1.20 11.99
N SER A 285 -18.96 1.71 10.99
CA SER A 285 -19.58 2.52 9.94
C SER A 285 -20.21 1.69 8.83
N LYS A 286 -21.34 2.16 8.30
CA LYS A 286 -22.00 1.61 7.12
C LYS A 286 -21.32 2.09 5.83
N LEU A 287 -20.81 3.32 5.82
CA LEU A 287 -20.18 3.97 4.67
C LEU A 287 -18.93 4.71 5.12
N VAL A 288 -17.90 4.75 4.28
CA VAL A 288 -16.65 5.45 4.57
C VAL A 288 -16.33 6.46 3.46
N LEU A 289 -16.22 7.73 3.79
CA LEU A 289 -15.62 8.77 2.94
C LEU A 289 -14.15 8.86 3.32
N VAL A 290 -13.24 8.58 2.40
CA VAL A 290 -11.82 8.42 2.73
C VAL A 290 -10.89 9.08 1.72
N THR A 291 -9.84 9.71 2.21
CA THR A 291 -8.73 10.19 1.37
C THR A 291 -7.96 9.00 0.79
N SER A 292 -7.65 9.05 -0.50
CA SER A 292 -6.88 8.00 -1.17
C SER A 292 -5.53 7.75 -0.50
N GLY A 293 -5.20 6.49 -0.28
CA GLY A 293 -3.98 6.03 0.37
C GLY A 293 -4.18 4.65 1.02
N THR A 294 -3.27 4.28 1.92
CA THR A 294 -3.33 2.99 2.64
C THR A 294 -4.64 2.83 3.41
N ALA A 295 -5.12 3.88 4.08
CA ALA A 295 -6.38 3.86 4.83
C ALA A 295 -7.60 3.52 3.95
N ALA A 296 -7.63 4.01 2.71
CA ALA A 296 -8.70 3.67 1.76
C ALA A 296 -8.66 2.19 1.36
N PHE A 297 -7.47 1.64 1.22
CA PHE A 297 -7.31 0.22 0.91
C PHE A 297 -7.65 -0.66 2.13
N GLU A 298 -7.21 -0.27 3.33
CA GLU A 298 -7.57 -0.96 4.58
C GLU A 298 -9.09 -0.97 4.80
N ALA A 299 -9.77 0.17 4.62
CA ALA A 299 -11.23 0.25 4.74
C ALA A 299 -11.96 -0.63 3.70
N ALA A 300 -11.45 -0.67 2.46
CA ALA A 300 -11.97 -1.56 1.42
C ALA A 300 -11.81 -3.04 1.81
N LEU A 301 -10.67 -3.43 2.37
CA LEU A 301 -10.41 -4.80 2.83
C LEU A 301 -11.17 -5.18 4.11
N MET A 302 -11.67 -4.19 4.86
CA MET A 302 -12.66 -4.39 5.93
C MET A 302 -14.10 -4.54 5.38
N GLU A 303 -14.24 -4.63 4.05
CA GLU A 303 -15.49 -4.93 3.33
C GLU A 303 -16.55 -3.84 3.50
N LYS A 304 -16.14 -2.61 3.76
CA LYS A 304 -17.05 -1.47 3.85
C LYS A 304 -17.11 -0.72 2.53
N PRO A 305 -18.29 -0.34 2.01
CA PRO A 305 -18.38 0.59 0.90
C PRO A 305 -17.63 1.88 1.20
N ILE A 306 -16.78 2.28 0.27
CA ILE A 306 -15.95 3.48 0.39
C ILE A 306 -16.22 4.45 -0.76
N LEU A 307 -16.14 5.75 -0.46
CA LEU A 307 -16.06 6.83 -1.44
C LEU A 307 -14.67 7.46 -1.31
N VAL A 308 -13.86 7.30 -2.34
CA VAL A 308 -12.45 7.70 -2.32
C VAL A 308 -12.32 9.13 -2.84
N LEU A 309 -11.74 10.00 -2.03
CA LEU A 309 -11.49 11.40 -2.38
C LEU A 309 -9.99 11.64 -2.53
N TYR A 310 -9.59 12.39 -3.54
CA TYR A 310 -8.19 12.71 -3.74
C TYR A 310 -7.97 14.07 -4.39
N TYR A 311 -7.02 14.82 -3.81
CA TYR A 311 -6.60 16.11 -4.33
C TYR A 311 -5.08 16.22 -4.35
N LEU A 312 -4.53 16.63 -5.49
CA LEU A 312 -3.14 17.00 -5.68
C LEU A 312 -3.04 18.47 -6.09
N ASN A 313 -1.93 19.13 -5.84
CA ASN A 313 -1.67 20.40 -6.48
C ASN A 313 -1.66 20.22 -8.03
N TYR A 314 -2.05 21.25 -8.76
CA TYR A 314 -2.27 21.18 -10.21
C TYR A 314 -1.06 20.66 -11.00
N ILE A 315 0.15 21.03 -10.59
CA ILE A 315 1.39 20.60 -11.27
C ILE A 315 1.60 19.11 -11.06
N SER A 316 1.50 18.64 -9.81
CA SER A 316 1.64 17.22 -9.48
C SER A 316 0.55 16.37 -10.12
N PHE A 317 -0.68 16.87 -10.19
CA PHE A 317 -1.78 16.19 -10.87
C PHE A 317 -1.52 16.03 -12.37
N PHE A 318 -1.07 17.09 -13.03
CA PHE A 318 -0.77 17.06 -14.46
C PHE A 318 0.37 16.06 -14.77
N LEU A 319 1.44 16.10 -13.98
CA LEU A 319 2.56 15.17 -14.12
C LEU A 319 2.12 13.71 -13.82
N ALA A 320 1.34 13.49 -12.77
CA ALA A 320 0.82 12.18 -12.45
C ALA A 320 -0.06 11.63 -13.57
N ARG A 321 -0.93 12.46 -14.17
CA ARG A 321 -1.81 12.07 -15.29
C ARG A 321 -1.06 11.67 -16.54
N ILE A 322 0.10 12.30 -16.81
CA ILE A 322 0.96 11.92 -17.94
C ILE A 322 1.70 10.61 -17.63
N ALA A 323 2.14 10.43 -16.38
CA ALA A 323 2.94 9.28 -16.00
C ALA A 323 2.11 8.00 -15.77
N MET A 324 0.88 8.16 -15.29
CA MET A 324 -0.02 7.03 -14.97
C MET A 324 -0.85 6.62 -16.18
N LYS A 325 -0.78 5.34 -16.54
CA LYS A 325 -1.55 4.75 -17.65
C LYS A 325 -2.87 4.12 -17.20
N ILE A 326 -3.17 4.16 -15.91
CA ILE A 326 -4.37 3.55 -15.32
C ILE A 326 -5.38 4.61 -14.88
N PRO A 327 -6.70 4.36 -15.05
CA PRO A 327 -7.76 5.32 -14.71
C PRO A 327 -8.10 5.34 -13.22
N PHE A 328 -7.54 4.42 -12.42
CA PHE A 328 -7.84 4.26 -11.00
C PHE A 328 -6.64 4.62 -10.14
N ILE A 329 -6.93 5.16 -8.95
CA ILE A 329 -5.94 5.45 -7.91
C ILE A 329 -6.09 4.56 -6.67
N ASN A 330 -7.27 3.96 -6.49
CA ASN A 330 -7.52 3.06 -5.37
C ASN A 330 -7.15 1.62 -5.72
N LEU A 331 -6.39 0.97 -4.84
CA LEU A 331 -5.92 -0.40 -5.05
C LEU A 331 -7.06 -1.40 -5.19
N ALA A 332 -8.22 -1.19 -4.55
CA ALA A 332 -9.36 -2.11 -4.70
C ALA A 332 -9.85 -2.16 -6.16
N ASN A 333 -9.97 -1.01 -6.84
CA ASN A 333 -10.33 -0.95 -8.25
C ASN A 333 -9.25 -1.56 -9.16
N ILE A 334 -7.98 -1.30 -8.85
CA ILE A 334 -6.83 -1.81 -9.63
C ILE A 334 -6.76 -3.34 -9.51
N ILE A 335 -6.89 -3.89 -8.31
CA ILE A 335 -6.87 -5.34 -8.06
C ILE A 335 -8.09 -6.02 -8.70
N ALA A 336 -9.27 -5.40 -8.57
CA ALA A 336 -10.48 -5.88 -9.23
C ALA A 336 -10.45 -5.72 -10.76
N GLN A 337 -9.47 -4.97 -11.29
CA GLN A 337 -9.34 -4.62 -12.72
C GLN A 337 -10.59 -3.92 -13.29
N ARG A 338 -11.40 -3.34 -12.44
CA ARG A 338 -12.61 -2.59 -12.80
C ARG A 338 -13.05 -1.67 -11.68
N ARG A 339 -13.97 -0.76 -11.97
CA ARG A 339 -14.53 0.11 -10.95
C ARG A 339 -15.50 -0.66 -10.05
N ILE A 340 -15.12 -0.85 -8.79
CA ILE A 340 -15.96 -1.44 -7.73
C ILE A 340 -16.30 -0.43 -6.63
N VAL A 341 -15.45 0.60 -6.48
CA VAL A 341 -15.68 1.74 -5.59
C VAL A 341 -15.51 3.05 -6.35
N GLN A 342 -16.19 4.09 -5.89
CA GLN A 342 -16.15 5.40 -6.57
C GLN A 342 -14.94 6.21 -6.13
N GLU A 343 -14.32 6.88 -7.11
CA GLU A 343 -13.19 7.77 -6.91
C GLU A 343 -13.54 9.17 -7.42
N PHE A 344 -13.35 10.17 -6.56
CA PHE A 344 -13.59 11.58 -6.85
C PHE A 344 -12.26 12.32 -6.79
N ILE A 345 -11.72 12.64 -7.96
CA ILE A 345 -10.36 13.20 -8.09
C ILE A 345 -10.45 14.64 -8.59
N GLN A 346 -9.73 15.56 -7.95
CA GLN A 346 -9.63 16.97 -8.34
C GLN A 346 -11.01 17.63 -8.51
N TYR A 347 -11.32 18.11 -9.72
CA TYR A 347 -12.58 18.77 -10.06
C TYR A 347 -13.82 17.86 -9.94
N GLN A 348 -13.64 16.56 -9.82
CA GLN A 348 -14.73 15.61 -9.56
C GLN A 348 -15.06 15.52 -8.07
N MET A 349 -14.19 16.01 -7.19
CA MET A 349 -14.38 15.98 -5.75
C MET A 349 -15.30 17.12 -5.31
N THR A 350 -16.59 16.98 -5.60
CA THR A 350 -17.63 17.95 -5.20
C THR A 350 -18.80 17.24 -4.51
N PRO A 351 -19.51 17.93 -3.58
CA PRO A 351 -20.67 17.35 -2.90
C PRO A 351 -21.74 16.83 -3.87
N GLU A 352 -21.99 17.54 -4.99
CA GLU A 352 -23.00 17.20 -5.99
C GLU A 352 -22.70 15.84 -6.67
N ARG A 353 -21.44 15.41 -6.67
CA ARG A 353 -21.02 14.11 -7.21
C ARG A 353 -20.91 13.04 -6.15
N ILE A 354 -20.49 13.41 -4.93
CA ILE A 354 -20.25 12.49 -3.81
C ILE A 354 -21.60 12.05 -3.19
N VAL A 355 -22.49 13.01 -2.89
CA VAL A 355 -23.72 12.76 -2.14
C VAL A 355 -24.68 11.76 -2.83
N PRO A 356 -24.87 11.79 -4.16
CA PRO A 356 -25.69 10.78 -4.83
C PRO A 356 -25.21 9.34 -4.59
N TRP A 357 -23.90 9.12 -4.57
CA TRP A 357 -23.32 7.80 -4.28
C TRP A 357 -23.43 7.41 -2.81
N ALA A 358 -23.26 8.38 -1.89
CA ALA A 358 -23.51 8.14 -0.48
C ALA A 358 -24.97 7.72 -0.24
N ASN A 359 -25.92 8.47 -0.79
CA ASN A 359 -27.34 8.13 -0.71
C ASN A 359 -27.63 6.75 -1.29
N LYS A 360 -27.01 6.40 -2.43
CA LYS A 360 -27.18 5.10 -3.05
C LYS A 360 -26.76 3.97 -2.10
N TYR A 361 -25.64 4.08 -1.40
CA TYR A 361 -25.20 3.07 -0.44
C TYR A 361 -26.02 3.05 0.85
N LEU A 362 -26.67 4.16 1.21
CA LEU A 362 -27.53 4.25 2.39
C LEU A 362 -28.95 3.71 2.12
N GLU A 363 -29.46 3.88 0.89
CA GLU A 363 -30.85 3.59 0.52
C GLU A 363 -31.02 2.29 -0.29
N ASP A 364 -30.05 1.92 -1.12
CA ASP A 364 -30.11 0.77 -2.02
C ASP A 364 -29.28 -0.40 -1.46
N GLN A 365 -29.95 -1.32 -0.76
CA GLN A 365 -29.31 -2.49 -0.18
C GLN A 365 -28.63 -3.38 -1.24
N SER A 366 -29.19 -3.49 -2.45
CA SER A 366 -28.61 -4.27 -3.54
C SER A 366 -27.28 -3.69 -4.01
N ALA A 367 -27.20 -2.35 -4.14
CA ALA A 367 -25.94 -1.67 -4.48
C ALA A 367 -24.88 -1.81 -3.38
N TYR A 368 -25.33 -1.74 -2.12
CA TYR A 368 -24.48 -1.97 -0.95
C TYR A 368 -23.90 -3.38 -0.97
N ASP A 369 -24.76 -4.40 -1.03
CA ASP A 369 -24.36 -5.82 -1.00
C ASP A 369 -23.45 -6.20 -2.17
N LYS A 370 -23.74 -5.66 -3.36
CA LYS A 370 -22.88 -5.84 -4.53
C LYS A 370 -21.47 -5.31 -4.27
N THR A 371 -21.35 -4.11 -3.71
CA THR A 371 -20.02 -3.52 -3.41
C THR A 371 -19.29 -4.33 -2.35
N VAL A 372 -19.98 -4.76 -1.30
CA VAL A 372 -19.40 -5.64 -0.26
C VAL A 372 -18.92 -6.96 -0.87
N SER A 373 -19.70 -7.58 -1.75
CA SER A 373 -19.32 -8.81 -2.47
C SER A 373 -18.06 -8.61 -3.32
N ASP A 374 -17.99 -7.49 -4.05
CA ASP A 374 -16.82 -7.14 -4.86
C ASP A 374 -15.56 -6.92 -3.99
N LEU A 375 -15.71 -6.26 -2.84
CA LEU A 375 -14.62 -6.04 -1.88
C LEU A 375 -14.15 -7.36 -1.23
N LYS A 376 -15.06 -8.27 -0.91
CA LYS A 376 -14.75 -9.63 -0.45
C LYS A 376 -13.93 -10.40 -1.48
N ALA A 377 -14.27 -10.30 -2.76
CA ALA A 377 -13.53 -10.92 -3.83
C ALA A 377 -12.10 -10.36 -3.94
N VAL A 378 -11.92 -9.03 -3.83
CA VAL A 378 -10.60 -8.39 -3.77
C VAL A 378 -9.80 -8.90 -2.58
N LYS A 379 -10.39 -8.92 -1.39
CA LYS A 379 -9.72 -9.44 -0.17
C LYS A 379 -9.29 -10.89 -0.33
N ALA A 380 -10.16 -11.74 -0.84
CA ALA A 380 -9.85 -13.16 -1.08
C ALA A 380 -8.72 -13.35 -2.09
N SER A 381 -8.63 -12.49 -3.12
CA SER A 381 -7.57 -12.57 -4.13
C SER A 381 -6.16 -12.27 -3.58
N LEU A 382 -6.07 -11.56 -2.46
CA LEU A 382 -4.79 -11.23 -1.79
C LEU A 382 -4.25 -12.39 -0.93
N GLY A 383 -4.97 -13.50 -0.86
CA GLY A 383 -4.59 -14.67 -0.07
C GLY A 383 -4.90 -14.51 1.42
N GLU A 384 -4.33 -15.40 2.23
CA GLU A 384 -4.67 -15.50 3.65
C GLU A 384 -3.79 -14.67 4.59
N GLY A 385 -2.91 -13.84 4.07
CA GLY A 385 -2.05 -12.97 4.89
C GLY A 385 -0.76 -13.62 5.39
N ASP A 386 -0.37 -14.71 4.82
CA ASP A 386 0.84 -15.48 5.16
C ASP A 386 2.08 -15.08 4.34
N LEU A 387 2.20 -13.77 4.03
CA LEU A 387 3.30 -13.23 3.24
C LEU A 387 4.68 -13.74 3.71
N GLY A 388 4.94 -13.72 5.01
CA GLY A 388 6.21 -14.18 5.58
C GLY A 388 6.46 -15.66 5.28
N THR A 389 5.47 -16.51 5.49
CA THR A 389 5.55 -17.96 5.24
C THR A 389 5.78 -18.27 3.77
N LYS A 390 5.04 -17.61 2.88
CA LYS A 390 5.22 -17.80 1.43
C LYS A 390 6.56 -17.29 0.96
N ALA A 391 6.97 -16.10 1.41
CA ALA A 391 8.27 -15.55 1.05
C ALA A 391 9.43 -16.44 1.52
N ALA A 392 9.40 -16.89 2.77
CA ALA A 392 10.41 -17.80 3.31
C ALA A 392 10.47 -19.13 2.53
N LYS A 393 9.31 -19.75 2.24
CA LYS A 393 9.21 -20.97 1.45
C LYS A 393 9.84 -20.82 0.07
N GLU A 394 9.51 -19.74 -0.65
CA GLU A 394 10.04 -19.51 -2.01
C GLU A 394 11.57 -19.21 -1.99
N ILE A 395 12.04 -18.48 -0.96
CA ILE A 395 13.49 -18.23 -0.77
C ILE A 395 14.24 -19.56 -0.51
N LEU A 396 13.77 -20.34 0.46
CA LEU A 396 14.39 -21.63 0.79
C LEU A 396 14.36 -22.60 -0.40
N CYS A 397 13.25 -22.69 -1.11
CA CYS A 397 13.12 -23.51 -2.31
C CYS A 397 14.08 -23.07 -3.42
N LEU A 398 14.27 -21.76 -3.63
CA LEU A 398 15.22 -21.26 -4.63
C LEU A 398 16.67 -21.63 -4.28
N LEU A 399 17.01 -21.64 -2.98
CA LEU A 399 18.36 -21.92 -2.48
C LEU A 399 18.60 -23.41 -2.19
N ASN A 400 17.62 -24.28 -2.40
CA ASN A 400 17.65 -25.72 -2.06
C ASN A 400 17.99 -25.97 -0.57
N LEU A 401 17.40 -25.18 0.34
CA LEU A 401 17.62 -25.21 1.80
C LEU A 401 16.48 -25.85 2.58
#